data_70f9e124edfcc098909d062194effc27
#
_entry.id   70f9e124edfcc098909d062194effc27
#
_cell.length_a   1.000
_cell.length_b   1.000
_cell.length_c   1.000
_cell.angle_alpha   90.00
_cell.angle_beta   90.00
_cell.angle_gamma   90.00
#
_symmetry.space_group_name_H-M   'P 1'
#
loop_
_entity.id
_entity.type
_entity.pdbx_description
1 polymer ?
#
loop_
_entity_poly.entity_id
_entity_poly.type
_entity_poly.pdbx_seq_one_letter_code
_entity_poly.pdbx_strand_id
1 'polypeptide(L)'
;MSRPEPTGENRIVEPEEIFFSTTDAKGVIEKANSVFVDISRYSWDDLIGAPHNIIRHPMMPGAAFLAMWTTIKTGEPFCAYVHNLAADGATYTVLATVVPLGEGYLSVRVTPQVPEMLQAAETVYQAGRDAEWIAGEQGCGAPERARRGLDAVKTAL
;
A
#
# COMPACT_ATOMS: atom_id res chain seq x y z
N MET A 1 14.74 12.33 -3.82
CA MET A 1 14.15 11.76 -5.04
C MET A 1 12.70 12.18 -5.12
N SER A 2 12.27 12.78 -6.23
CA SER A 2 10.86 13.10 -6.44
C SER A 2 10.06 11.81 -6.67
N ARG A 3 8.81 11.76 -6.20
CA ARG A 3 7.93 10.63 -6.51
C ARG A 3 7.66 10.57 -8.00
N PRO A 4 7.65 9.37 -8.61
CA PRO A 4 7.26 9.23 -10.00
C PRO A 4 5.78 9.61 -10.19
N GLU A 5 5.46 10.08 -11.38
CA GLU A 5 4.07 10.33 -11.78
C GLU A 5 3.50 9.06 -12.42
N PRO A 6 2.23 8.71 -12.14
CA PRO A 6 1.58 7.59 -12.81
C PRO A 6 1.50 7.79 -14.33
N THR A 7 1.94 6.81 -15.10
CA THR A 7 1.88 6.83 -16.57
C THR A 7 0.56 6.30 -17.13
N GLY A 8 -0.23 5.62 -16.30
CA GLY A 8 -1.40 4.88 -16.74
C GLY A 8 -1.09 3.44 -17.19
N GLU A 9 0.18 3.07 -17.28
CA GLU A 9 0.56 1.67 -17.53
C GLU A 9 0.28 0.79 -16.31
N ASN A 10 -0.22 -0.42 -16.57
CA ASN A 10 -0.39 -1.45 -15.55
C ASN A 10 0.63 -2.56 -15.79
N ARG A 11 1.48 -2.79 -14.81
CA ARG A 11 2.39 -3.93 -14.78
C ARG A 11 1.70 -5.11 -14.12
N ILE A 12 1.62 -6.22 -14.84
CA ILE A 12 1.07 -7.46 -14.32
C ILE A 12 2.11 -8.11 -13.41
N VAL A 13 1.68 -8.53 -12.24
CA VAL A 13 2.43 -9.40 -11.34
C VAL A 13 1.99 -10.82 -11.65
N GLU A 14 2.91 -11.66 -12.10
CA GLU A 14 2.60 -13.05 -12.43
C GLU A 14 2.38 -13.89 -11.16
N PRO A 15 1.60 -14.98 -11.22
CA PRO A 15 1.29 -15.79 -10.04
C PRO A 15 2.51 -16.34 -9.29
N GLU A 16 3.60 -16.60 -9.98
CA GLU A 16 4.87 -17.09 -9.42
C GLU A 16 5.76 -15.97 -8.88
N GLU A 17 5.45 -14.73 -9.15
CA GLU A 17 6.21 -13.57 -8.67
C GLU A 17 5.77 -13.20 -7.26
N ILE A 18 6.30 -13.91 -6.29
CA ILE A 18 6.08 -13.63 -4.87
C ILE A 18 7.23 -12.74 -4.39
N PHE A 19 6.90 -11.59 -3.83
CA PHE A 19 7.92 -10.72 -3.31
C PHE A 19 7.64 -10.29 -1.88
N PHE A 20 8.71 -10.05 -1.14
CA PHE A 20 8.62 -9.70 0.26
C PHE A 20 9.65 -8.64 0.65
N SER A 21 9.36 -7.98 1.74
CA SER A 21 10.25 -7.07 2.42
C SER A 21 10.09 -7.18 3.92
N THR A 22 11.17 -6.89 4.66
CA THR A 22 11.08 -6.64 6.09
C THR A 22 11.34 -5.18 6.37
N THR A 23 10.71 -4.67 7.42
CA THR A 23 10.90 -3.29 7.88
C THR A 23 11.18 -3.27 9.37
N ASP A 24 11.72 -2.14 9.83
CA ASP A 24 11.72 -1.82 11.26
C ASP A 24 10.30 -1.44 11.75
N ALA A 25 10.19 -1.09 13.01
CA ALA A 25 8.92 -0.68 13.63
C ALA A 25 8.32 0.61 13.03
N LYS A 26 9.12 1.40 12.33
CA LYS A 26 8.70 2.66 11.68
C LYS A 26 8.32 2.47 10.22
N GLY A 27 8.50 1.26 9.68
CA GLY A 27 8.22 0.96 8.29
C GLY A 27 9.38 1.30 7.34
N VAL A 28 10.60 1.42 7.85
CA VAL A 28 11.81 1.57 7.04
C VAL A 28 12.25 0.21 6.53
N ILE A 29 12.45 0.07 5.23
CA ILE A 29 12.81 -1.19 4.58
C ILE A 29 14.22 -1.60 4.98
N GLU A 30 14.35 -2.82 5.53
CA GLU A 30 15.63 -3.42 5.92
C GLU A 30 16.10 -4.49 4.94
N LYS A 31 15.16 -5.28 4.42
CA LYS A 31 15.42 -6.36 3.46
C LYS A 31 14.31 -6.43 2.42
N ALA A 32 14.68 -6.90 1.25
CA ALA A 32 13.76 -7.18 0.14
C ALA A 32 14.31 -8.35 -0.68
N ASN A 33 13.48 -9.02 -1.49
CA ASN A 33 13.98 -9.98 -2.47
C ASN A 33 14.12 -9.34 -3.86
N SER A 34 14.79 -10.05 -4.78
CA SER A 34 15.05 -9.56 -6.13
C SER A 34 13.77 -9.29 -6.92
N VAL A 35 12.72 -10.08 -6.69
CA VAL A 35 11.42 -9.88 -7.34
C VAL A 35 10.83 -8.51 -7.02
N PHE A 36 11.00 -8.04 -5.77
CA PHE A 36 10.57 -6.69 -5.40
C PHE A 36 11.34 -5.61 -6.18
N VAL A 37 12.65 -5.76 -6.32
CA VAL A 37 13.48 -4.86 -7.13
C VAL A 37 13.01 -4.84 -8.57
N ASP A 38 12.79 -6.01 -9.16
CA ASP A 38 12.40 -6.15 -10.57
C ASP A 38 11.02 -5.52 -10.85
N ILE A 39 10.03 -5.78 -10.00
CA ILE A 39 8.67 -5.27 -10.18
C ILE A 39 8.59 -3.77 -9.92
N SER A 40 9.22 -3.30 -8.84
CA SER A 40 9.17 -1.90 -8.45
C SER A 40 10.06 -0.97 -9.27
N ARG A 41 11.04 -1.51 -10.00
CA ARG A 41 12.05 -0.74 -10.75
C ARG A 41 12.91 0.17 -9.90
N TYR A 42 12.83 0.09 -8.58
CA TYR A 42 13.78 0.72 -7.68
C TYR A 42 15.01 -0.17 -7.52
N SER A 43 16.19 0.44 -7.41
CA SER A 43 17.39 -0.30 -7.08
C SER A 43 17.39 -0.74 -5.61
N TRP A 44 18.30 -1.66 -5.26
CA TRP A 44 18.54 -2.03 -3.86
C TRP A 44 18.88 -0.81 -3.00
N ASP A 45 19.73 0.07 -3.54
CA ASP A 45 20.18 1.28 -2.83
C ASP A 45 19.02 2.27 -2.60
N ASP A 46 18.06 2.30 -3.50
CA ASP A 46 16.85 3.13 -3.33
C ASP A 46 15.87 2.55 -2.30
N LEU A 47 15.74 1.22 -2.25
CA LEU A 47 14.77 0.54 -1.39
C LEU A 47 15.25 0.41 0.05
N ILE A 48 16.48 -0.07 0.27
CA ILE A 48 16.99 -0.32 1.61
C ILE A 48 17.23 1.01 2.33
N GLY A 49 16.65 1.16 3.51
CA GLY A 49 16.68 2.40 4.27
C GLY A 49 15.61 3.43 3.88
N ALA A 50 14.82 3.15 2.84
CA ALA A 50 13.69 4.00 2.47
C ALA A 50 12.44 3.63 3.28
N PRO A 51 11.55 4.60 3.57
CA PRO A 51 10.24 4.27 4.11
C PRO A 51 9.44 3.48 3.07
N HIS A 52 8.69 2.48 3.53
CA HIS A 52 7.97 1.57 2.63
C HIS A 52 6.96 2.29 1.71
N ASN A 53 6.51 3.48 2.10
CA ASN A 53 5.63 4.31 1.27
C ASN A 53 6.29 4.86 0.00
N ILE A 54 7.57 4.55 -0.25
CA ILE A 54 8.24 4.86 -1.52
C ILE A 54 7.46 4.31 -2.72
N ILE A 55 6.80 3.16 -2.55
CA ILE A 55 6.00 2.50 -3.60
C ILE A 55 4.51 2.83 -3.53
N ARG A 56 4.07 3.73 -2.65
CA ARG A 56 2.66 4.05 -2.50
C ARG A 56 2.10 4.75 -3.73
N HIS A 57 1.06 4.16 -4.32
CA HIS A 57 0.31 4.81 -5.39
C HIS A 57 -0.54 5.96 -4.83
N PRO A 58 -0.59 7.13 -5.50
CA PRO A 58 -1.36 8.29 -5.01
C PRO A 58 -2.87 8.04 -4.93
N MET A 59 -3.39 7.06 -5.66
CA MET A 59 -4.82 6.67 -5.60
C MET A 59 -5.18 5.80 -4.38
N MET A 60 -4.20 5.32 -3.61
CA MET A 60 -4.48 4.60 -2.38
C MET A 60 -4.92 5.59 -1.29
N PRO A 61 -6.12 5.40 -0.70
CA PRO A 61 -6.59 6.29 0.37
C PRO A 61 -5.73 6.15 1.63
N GLY A 62 -5.53 7.25 2.34
CA GLY A 62 -4.84 7.25 3.64
C GLY A 62 -5.50 6.31 4.66
N ALA A 63 -6.82 6.13 4.54
CA ALA A 63 -7.60 5.19 5.33
C ALA A 63 -7.05 3.76 5.31
N ALA A 64 -6.59 3.27 4.16
CA ALA A 64 -6.04 1.92 4.04
C ALA A 64 -4.79 1.74 4.91
N PHE A 65 -3.91 2.75 4.93
CA PHE A 65 -2.68 2.73 5.74
C PHE A 65 -2.98 2.97 7.22
N LEU A 66 -3.95 3.79 7.55
CA LEU A 66 -4.41 3.96 8.92
C LEU A 66 -4.95 2.64 9.48
N ALA A 67 -5.78 1.92 8.73
CA ALA A 67 -6.28 0.59 9.10
C ALA A 67 -5.13 -0.41 9.29
N MET A 68 -4.18 -0.44 8.37
CA MET A 68 -3.02 -1.30 8.45
C MET A 68 -2.21 -1.04 9.73
N TRP A 69 -1.76 0.19 9.93
CA TRP A 69 -0.94 0.53 11.10
C TRP A 69 -1.66 0.29 12.43
N THR A 70 -2.94 0.62 12.50
CA THR A 70 -3.76 0.37 13.69
C THR A 70 -3.82 -1.13 14.00
N THR A 71 -3.96 -1.96 12.98
CA THR A 71 -4.07 -3.41 13.13
C THR A 71 -2.73 -4.04 13.50
N ILE A 72 -1.66 -3.79 12.75
CA ILE A 72 -0.38 -4.47 12.96
C ILE A 72 0.30 -4.05 14.27
N LYS A 73 0.05 -2.84 14.76
CA LYS A 73 0.57 -2.39 16.07
C LYS A 73 -0.03 -3.17 17.24
N THR A 74 -1.19 -3.81 17.06
CA THR A 74 -1.77 -4.68 18.09
C THR A 74 -1.20 -6.10 18.05
N GLY A 75 -0.32 -6.40 17.11
CA GLY A 75 0.24 -7.75 16.90
C GLY A 75 -0.56 -8.61 15.93
N GLU A 76 -1.65 -8.07 15.36
CA GLU A 76 -2.49 -8.79 14.41
C GLU A 76 -2.00 -8.62 12.97
N PRO A 77 -2.15 -9.65 12.10
CA PRO A 77 -1.85 -9.50 10.69
C PRO A 77 -2.87 -8.61 9.99
N PHE A 78 -2.42 -7.97 8.92
CA PHE A 78 -3.27 -7.18 8.03
C PHE A 78 -3.12 -7.65 6.59
N CYS A 79 -4.23 -7.79 5.87
CA CYS A 79 -4.24 -8.20 4.48
C CYS A 79 -5.15 -7.27 3.67
N ALA A 80 -4.64 -6.78 2.53
CA ALA A 80 -5.41 -5.90 1.65
C ALA A 80 -4.92 -5.95 0.21
N TYR A 81 -5.80 -5.64 -0.73
CA TYR A 81 -5.41 -5.31 -2.08
C TYR A 81 -4.77 -3.92 -2.09
N VAL A 82 -3.63 -3.79 -2.75
CA VAL A 82 -2.87 -2.54 -2.76
C VAL A 82 -2.43 -2.20 -4.18
N HIS A 83 -2.67 -0.97 -4.60
CA HIS A 83 -2.03 -0.41 -5.78
C HIS A 83 -0.72 0.23 -5.38
N ASN A 84 0.34 -0.16 -6.07
CA ASN A 84 1.67 0.39 -5.91
C ASN A 84 2.11 1.12 -7.18
N LEU A 85 3.04 2.02 -7.02
CA LEU A 85 3.65 2.78 -8.11
C LEU A 85 5.13 2.45 -8.20
N ALA A 86 5.54 1.95 -9.37
CA ALA A 86 6.93 1.67 -9.66
C ALA A 86 7.73 2.95 -9.97
N ALA A 87 9.04 2.87 -9.93
CA ALA A 87 9.93 4.00 -10.20
C ALA A 87 9.76 4.57 -11.62
N ASP A 88 9.33 3.75 -12.57
CA ASP A 88 9.03 4.16 -13.96
C ASP A 88 7.60 4.67 -14.17
N GLY A 89 6.80 4.78 -13.10
CA GLY A 89 5.44 5.28 -13.15
C GLY A 89 4.38 4.25 -13.50
N ALA A 90 4.73 2.98 -13.69
CA ALA A 90 3.75 1.92 -13.90
C ALA A 90 3.07 1.55 -12.59
N THR A 91 1.76 1.28 -12.66
CA THR A 91 0.98 0.75 -11.54
C THR A 91 1.11 -0.76 -11.51
N TYR A 92 1.28 -1.34 -10.33
CA TYR A 92 1.14 -2.78 -10.12
C TYR A 92 0.29 -3.05 -8.89
N THR A 93 -0.63 -4.00 -9.03
CA THR A 93 -1.62 -4.32 -7.99
C THR A 93 -1.32 -5.67 -7.38
N VAL A 94 -1.37 -5.74 -6.06
CA VAL A 94 -1.02 -6.92 -5.28
C VAL A 94 -2.05 -7.18 -4.18
N LEU A 95 -2.09 -8.43 -3.72
CA LEU A 95 -2.63 -8.77 -2.42
C LEU A 95 -1.45 -8.76 -1.43
N ALA A 96 -1.45 -7.81 -0.52
CA ALA A 96 -0.39 -7.62 0.47
C ALA A 96 -0.83 -8.15 1.83
N THR A 97 0.04 -8.95 2.44
CA THR A 97 -0.14 -9.43 3.82
C THR A 97 1.02 -8.90 4.65
N VAL A 98 0.71 -8.20 5.73
CA VAL A 98 1.69 -7.65 6.66
C VAL A 98 1.53 -8.31 8.01
N VAL A 99 2.63 -8.84 8.54
CA VAL A 99 2.65 -9.51 9.84
C VAL A 99 3.78 -8.95 10.71
N PRO A 100 3.60 -8.90 12.03
CA PRO A 100 4.71 -8.58 12.94
C PRO A 100 5.82 -9.63 12.82
N LEU A 101 7.07 -9.16 12.81
CA LEU A 101 8.27 -10.01 12.79
C LEU A 101 9.36 -9.36 13.65
N GLY A 102 9.65 -9.96 14.80
CA GLY A 102 10.57 -9.36 15.77
C GLY A 102 10.07 -7.99 16.23
N GLU A 103 10.91 -6.98 16.12
CA GLU A 103 10.54 -5.59 16.46
C GLU A 103 9.94 -4.83 15.27
N GLY A 104 9.93 -5.42 14.09
CA GLY A 104 9.41 -4.82 12.87
C GLY A 104 8.31 -5.65 12.23
N TYR A 105 8.28 -5.64 10.89
CA TYR A 105 7.21 -6.28 10.12
C TYR A 105 7.76 -7.01 8.89
N LEU A 106 7.06 -8.07 8.51
CA LEU A 106 7.23 -8.76 7.23
C LEU A 106 6.01 -8.47 6.37
N SER A 107 6.25 -8.06 5.13
CA SER A 107 5.19 -7.92 4.12
C SER A 107 5.45 -8.88 2.96
N VAL A 108 4.44 -9.68 2.65
CA VAL A 108 4.44 -10.60 1.50
C VAL A 108 3.39 -10.13 0.50
N ARG A 109 3.73 -10.15 -0.78
CA ARG A 109 2.87 -9.66 -1.86
C ARG A 109 2.79 -10.67 -2.97
N VAL A 110 1.56 -10.91 -3.42
CA VAL A 110 1.25 -11.81 -4.52
C VAL A 110 0.26 -11.14 -5.46
N THR A 111 0.14 -11.67 -6.68
CA THR A 111 -0.88 -11.17 -7.61
C THR A 111 -2.29 -11.44 -7.08
N PRO A 112 -3.27 -10.54 -7.27
CA PRO A 112 -4.66 -10.80 -6.96
C PRO A 112 -5.21 -12.00 -7.75
N GLN A 113 -5.89 -12.92 -7.07
CA GLN A 113 -6.45 -14.12 -7.69
C GLN A 113 -7.97 -14.09 -7.87
N VAL A 114 -8.66 -13.17 -7.17
CA VAL A 114 -10.12 -13.10 -7.15
C VAL A 114 -10.57 -11.72 -7.63
N PRO A 115 -10.91 -11.57 -8.92
CA PRO A 115 -11.27 -10.27 -9.50
C PRO A 115 -12.43 -9.57 -8.80
N GLU A 116 -13.43 -10.33 -8.35
CA GLU A 116 -14.60 -9.78 -7.65
C GLU A 116 -14.22 -9.14 -6.31
N MET A 117 -13.27 -9.74 -5.60
CA MET A 117 -12.77 -9.19 -4.34
C MET A 117 -11.94 -7.94 -4.58
N LEU A 118 -11.14 -7.92 -5.64
CA LEU A 118 -10.40 -6.72 -6.04
C LEU A 118 -11.37 -5.59 -6.38
N GLN A 119 -12.43 -5.87 -7.11
CA GLN A 119 -13.43 -4.86 -7.47
C GLN A 119 -14.19 -4.34 -6.24
N ALA A 120 -14.50 -5.21 -5.29
CA ALA A 120 -15.09 -4.81 -4.02
C ALA A 120 -14.16 -3.87 -3.23
N ALA A 121 -12.87 -4.19 -3.19
CA ALA A 121 -11.85 -3.32 -2.57
C ALA A 121 -11.78 -1.94 -3.26
N GLU A 122 -11.84 -1.88 -4.60
CA GLU A 122 -11.87 -0.62 -5.35
C GLU A 122 -13.07 0.25 -4.96
N THR A 123 -14.25 -0.34 -4.81
CA THR A 123 -15.46 0.39 -4.39
C THR A 123 -15.28 1.00 -3.00
N VAL A 124 -14.71 0.24 -2.09
CA VAL A 124 -14.42 0.69 -0.73
C VAL A 124 -13.36 1.80 -0.72
N TYR A 125 -12.30 1.66 -1.52
CA TYR A 125 -11.26 2.68 -1.64
C TYR A 125 -11.79 3.97 -2.27
N GLN A 126 -12.71 3.89 -3.23
CA GLN A 126 -13.34 5.07 -3.79
C GLN A 126 -14.12 5.84 -2.71
N ALA A 127 -14.88 5.17 -1.87
CA ALA A 127 -15.57 5.80 -0.76
C ALA A 127 -14.59 6.50 0.20
N GLY A 128 -13.46 5.86 0.50
CA GLY A 128 -12.39 6.45 1.31
C GLY A 128 -11.80 7.70 0.68
N ARG A 129 -11.44 7.65 -0.60
CA ARG A 129 -10.91 8.81 -1.35
C ARG A 129 -11.87 9.97 -1.36
N ASP A 130 -13.16 9.71 -1.63
CA ASP A 130 -14.19 10.75 -1.68
C ASP A 130 -14.32 11.47 -0.34
N ALA A 131 -14.35 10.72 0.77
CA ALA A 131 -14.41 11.29 2.11
C ALA A 131 -13.15 12.08 2.46
N GLU A 132 -11.98 11.60 2.07
CA GLU A 132 -10.70 12.29 2.29
C GLU A 132 -10.62 13.58 1.48
N TRP A 133 -11.12 13.58 0.26
CA TRP A 133 -11.18 14.77 -0.58
C TRP A 133 -12.10 15.83 0.03
N ILE A 134 -13.32 15.46 0.42
CA ILE A 134 -14.27 16.38 1.09
C ILE A 134 -13.66 16.97 2.36
N ALA A 135 -13.03 16.13 3.18
CA ALA A 135 -12.35 16.59 4.39
C ALA A 135 -11.21 17.58 4.08
N GLY A 136 -10.49 17.35 2.98
CA GLY A 136 -9.46 18.27 2.50
C GLY A 136 -10.02 19.64 2.12
N GLU A 137 -11.15 19.68 1.40
CA GLU A 137 -11.86 20.92 1.07
C GLU A 137 -12.35 21.67 2.31
N GLN A 138 -12.61 20.95 3.41
CA GLN A 138 -12.96 21.53 4.71
C GLN A 138 -11.75 21.97 5.52
N GLY A 139 -10.54 21.88 4.97
CA GLY A 139 -9.30 22.31 5.62
C GLY A 139 -8.72 21.30 6.62
N CYS A 140 -9.18 20.04 6.61
CA CYS A 140 -8.64 19.01 7.50
C CYS A 140 -7.24 18.60 7.09
N GLY A 141 -6.36 18.40 8.07
CA GLY A 141 -5.03 17.85 7.87
C GLY A 141 -5.04 16.35 7.53
N ALA A 142 -3.88 15.82 7.11
CA ALA A 142 -3.76 14.43 6.66
C ALA A 142 -4.28 13.38 7.68
N PRO A 143 -3.99 13.48 9.00
CA PRO A 143 -4.51 12.50 9.96
C PRO A 143 -6.03 12.49 10.06
N GLU A 144 -6.66 13.66 10.04
CA GLU A 144 -8.12 13.77 10.10
C GLU A 144 -8.76 13.26 8.81
N ARG A 145 -8.18 13.58 7.66
CA ARG A 145 -8.64 13.04 6.37
C ARG A 145 -8.63 11.53 6.38
N ALA A 146 -7.53 10.91 6.83
CA ALA A 146 -7.42 9.46 6.91
C ALA A 146 -8.47 8.84 7.84
N ARG A 147 -8.77 9.48 8.97
CA ARG A 147 -9.84 9.00 9.89
C ARG A 147 -11.22 9.05 9.24
N ARG A 148 -11.56 10.14 8.58
CA ARG A 148 -12.84 10.27 7.87
C ARG A 148 -12.94 9.30 6.69
N GLY A 149 -11.84 9.10 5.98
CA GLY A 149 -11.76 8.06 4.96
C GLY A 149 -12.00 6.67 5.52
N LEU A 150 -11.41 6.35 6.67
CA LEU A 150 -11.60 5.06 7.32
C LEU A 150 -13.05 4.84 7.79
N ASP A 151 -13.70 5.88 8.32
CA ASP A 151 -15.12 5.79 8.69
C ASP A 151 -16.00 5.53 7.46
N ALA A 152 -15.73 6.18 6.34
CA ALA A 152 -16.42 5.93 5.08
C ALA A 152 -16.17 4.52 4.55
N VAL A 153 -14.95 4.02 4.63
CA VAL A 153 -14.58 2.64 4.28
C VAL A 153 -15.35 1.63 5.11
N LYS A 154 -15.41 1.82 6.42
CA LYS A 154 -16.17 0.93 7.32
C LYS A 154 -17.65 0.94 7.02
N THR A 155 -18.22 2.07 6.63
CA THR A 155 -19.63 2.19 6.27
C THR A 155 -19.91 1.51 4.92
N ALA A 156 -18.95 1.49 3.99
CA ALA A 156 -19.08 0.86 2.68
C ALA A 156 -18.90 -0.67 2.70
N LEU A 157 -18.38 -1.24 3.79
CA LEU A 157 -18.25 -2.68 3.98
C LEU A 157 -19.56 -3.30 4.44
#